data_8ecf3fff137a8bdd635addb28007bb8d
#
_entry.id   8ecf3fff137a8bdd635addb28007bb8d
#
_cell.length_a   1.000
_cell.length_b   1.000
_cell.length_c   1.000
_cell.angle_alpha   90.00
_cell.angle_beta   90.00
_cell.angle_gamma   90.00
#
_symmetry.space_group_name_H-M   'P 1'
#
loop_
_entity.id
_entity.type
_entity.pdbx_description
1 polymer ?
#
loop_
_entity_poly.entity_id
_entity_poly.type
_entity_poly.pdbx_seq_one_letter_code
_entity_poly.pdbx_strand_id
1 'polypeptide(L)'
;MPAGTLKDRGKRLAACLAAALAFGFTFSAFAVDKDLTNKGEALVKENCSRCHAIGKEGTSPHPPAPPFRTLSSKYPVEDLAESLAEGIVSGHPDMPIFVFSPHDVEAIIDYLQSIQEQPSPPVEQPDKG
;
A
#
# COMPACT_ATOMS: atom_id res chain seq x y z
N MET A 1 -58.91 13.96 45.92
CA MET A 1 -58.19 14.41 44.72
C MET A 1 -56.80 14.84 45.14
N PRO A 2 -55.76 14.07 44.91
CA PRO A 2 -54.40 14.51 45.18
C PRO A 2 -53.79 15.07 43.89
N ALA A 3 -53.28 16.29 44.00
CA ALA A 3 -52.54 17.00 42.97
C ALA A 3 -51.19 16.33 42.73
N GLY A 4 -51.01 15.73 41.57
CA GLY A 4 -49.71 15.20 41.13
C GLY A 4 -48.77 16.33 40.75
N THR A 5 -47.66 16.43 41.46
CA THR A 5 -46.64 17.45 41.32
C THR A 5 -45.91 17.32 40.00
N LEU A 6 -45.84 18.41 39.23
CA LEU A 6 -45.13 18.60 37.95
C LEU A 6 -43.59 18.42 38.06
N LYS A 7 -43.06 17.98 39.18
CA LYS A 7 -41.62 17.94 39.46
C LYS A 7 -40.92 16.68 38.91
N ASP A 8 -41.68 15.64 38.50
CA ASP A 8 -41.11 14.36 38.08
C ASP A 8 -40.92 14.19 36.59
N ARG A 9 -41.44 15.14 35.78
CA ARG A 9 -41.28 15.07 34.31
C ARG A 9 -39.92 15.56 33.80
N GLY A 10 -39.23 16.37 34.61
CA GLY A 10 -37.91 16.93 34.23
C GLY A 10 -36.72 15.97 34.35
N LYS A 11 -36.86 14.92 35.17
CA LYS A 11 -35.76 13.99 35.43
C LYS A 11 -35.64 12.82 34.42
N ARG A 12 -36.68 12.58 33.66
CA ARG A 12 -36.70 11.48 32.69
C ARG A 12 -36.24 11.88 31.27
N LEU A 13 -36.16 13.18 30.99
CA LEU A 13 -35.67 13.70 29.69
C LEU A 13 -34.16 13.92 29.64
N ALA A 14 -33.48 13.96 30.77
CA ALA A 14 -32.03 14.16 30.84
C ALA A 14 -31.23 12.86 30.68
N ALA A 15 -31.88 11.68 30.77
CA ALA A 15 -31.19 10.38 30.69
C ALA A 15 -31.06 9.81 29.28
N CYS A 16 -31.71 10.37 28.27
CA CYS A 16 -31.70 9.85 26.90
C CYS A 16 -30.70 10.54 25.97
N LEU A 17 -30.03 11.60 26.40
CA LEU A 17 -29.09 12.37 25.56
C LEU A 17 -27.62 12.01 25.75
N ALA A 18 -27.27 11.08 26.64
CA ALA A 18 -25.89 10.72 26.94
C ALA A 18 -25.39 9.45 26.24
N ALA A 19 -26.22 8.79 25.41
CA ALA A 19 -25.88 7.48 24.79
C ALA A 19 -25.48 7.55 23.29
N ALA A 20 -25.32 8.72 22.71
CA ALA A 20 -25.15 8.87 21.25
C ALA A 20 -23.76 9.33 20.78
N LEU A 21 -22.72 9.32 21.61
CA LEU A 21 -21.39 9.84 21.24
C LEU A 21 -20.23 8.84 21.36
N ALA A 22 -20.50 7.54 21.23
CA ALA A 22 -19.44 6.53 21.26
C ALA A 22 -19.41 5.67 19.97
N PHE A 23 -19.74 6.25 18.81
CA PHE A 23 -19.33 5.65 17.55
C PHE A 23 -17.91 6.14 17.25
N GLY A 24 -16.94 5.59 17.96
CA GLY A 24 -15.55 5.73 17.63
C GLY A 24 -15.33 5.13 16.25
N PHE A 25 -15.06 5.97 15.26
CA PHE A 25 -14.45 5.54 14.01
C PHE A 25 -13.09 4.95 14.37
N THR A 26 -13.05 3.64 14.52
CA THR A 26 -11.78 2.92 14.54
C THR A 26 -11.23 3.00 13.11
N PHE A 27 -10.37 3.96 12.87
CA PHE A 27 -9.46 3.88 11.74
C PHE A 27 -8.62 2.63 11.96
N SER A 28 -8.95 1.55 11.25
CA SER A 28 -8.04 0.43 11.09
C SER A 28 -6.85 0.98 10.31
N ALA A 29 -5.79 1.34 11.03
CA ALA A 29 -4.49 1.51 10.42
C ALA A 29 -4.17 0.16 9.77
N PHE A 30 -4.02 0.14 8.45
CA PHE A 30 -3.45 -1.01 7.76
C PHE A 30 -2.06 -1.18 8.36
N ALA A 31 -1.92 -2.15 9.24
CA ALA A 31 -0.62 -2.56 9.72
C ALA A 31 0.09 -3.17 8.50
N VAL A 32 1.11 -2.48 8.00
CA VAL A 32 2.05 -3.07 7.05
C VAL A 32 2.59 -4.33 7.72
N ASP A 33 2.36 -5.48 7.12
CA ASP A 33 2.88 -6.74 7.65
C ASP A 33 4.40 -6.73 7.47
N LYS A 34 5.10 -6.41 8.55
CA LYS A 34 6.54 -6.26 8.55
C LYS A 34 7.26 -7.55 8.13
N ASP A 35 6.67 -8.70 8.39
CA ASP A 35 7.22 -9.98 8.00
C ASP A 35 7.09 -10.20 6.49
N LEU A 36 5.97 -9.76 5.89
CA LEU A 36 5.76 -9.81 4.45
C LEU A 36 6.77 -8.89 3.72
N THR A 37 6.90 -7.65 4.18
CA THR A 37 7.87 -6.68 3.62
C THR A 37 9.30 -7.19 3.73
N ASN A 38 9.71 -7.76 4.87
CA ASN A 38 11.04 -8.33 5.04
C ASN A 38 11.29 -9.53 4.11
N LYS A 39 10.29 -10.38 3.92
CA LYS A 39 10.34 -11.47 2.95
C LYS A 39 10.53 -10.94 1.54
N GLY A 40 9.77 -9.92 1.16
CA GLY A 40 9.89 -9.25 -0.14
C GLY A 40 11.28 -8.68 -0.37
N GLU A 41 11.84 -8.00 0.63
CA GLU A 41 13.21 -7.48 0.58
C GLU A 41 14.22 -8.59 0.32
N ALA A 42 14.12 -9.71 1.02
CA ALA A 42 15.02 -10.85 0.84
C ALA A 42 14.95 -11.42 -0.58
N LEU A 43 13.72 -11.61 -1.12
CA LEU A 43 13.50 -12.10 -2.47
C LEU A 43 14.06 -11.14 -3.53
N VAL A 44 13.80 -9.86 -3.39
CA VAL A 44 14.31 -8.81 -4.30
C VAL A 44 15.83 -8.72 -4.22
N LYS A 45 16.41 -8.83 -3.03
CA LYS A 45 17.85 -8.85 -2.85
C LYS A 45 18.50 -10.04 -3.55
N GLU A 46 17.95 -11.22 -3.41
CA GLU A 46 18.48 -12.45 -4.01
C GLU A 46 18.41 -12.43 -5.54
N ASN A 47 17.28 -12.00 -6.09
CA ASN A 47 16.98 -12.17 -7.50
C ASN A 47 17.25 -10.93 -8.37
N CYS A 48 17.23 -9.72 -7.81
CA CYS A 48 17.20 -8.48 -8.56
C CYS A 48 18.41 -7.57 -8.33
N SER A 49 19.08 -7.68 -7.16
CA SER A 49 20.13 -6.73 -6.74
C SER A 49 21.37 -6.73 -7.65
N ARG A 50 21.55 -7.77 -8.44
CA ARG A 50 22.66 -7.87 -9.39
C ARG A 50 22.59 -6.82 -10.49
N CYS A 51 21.38 -6.39 -10.83
CA CYS A 51 21.15 -5.42 -11.90
C CYS A 51 20.48 -4.14 -11.39
N HIS A 52 19.59 -4.21 -10.42
CA HIS A 52 18.79 -3.09 -9.96
C HIS A 52 19.28 -2.56 -8.59
N ALA A 53 19.21 -1.23 -8.42
CA ALA A 53 19.22 -0.65 -7.08
C ALA A 53 17.88 -0.97 -6.41
N ILE A 54 17.94 -1.75 -5.35
CA ILE A 54 16.76 -2.34 -4.70
C ILE A 54 16.25 -1.53 -3.50
N GLY A 55 17.01 -0.57 -3.02
CA GLY A 55 16.66 0.25 -1.85
C GLY A 55 16.22 1.67 -2.21
N LYS A 56 16.00 2.46 -1.15
CA LYS A 56 15.64 3.88 -1.25
C LYS A 56 16.76 4.77 -1.80
N GLU A 57 17.98 4.27 -1.83
CA GLU A 57 19.18 5.01 -2.27
C GLU A 57 20.05 4.14 -3.19
N GLY A 58 21.06 4.77 -3.76
CA GLY A 58 22.04 4.10 -4.61
C GLY A 58 21.70 4.08 -6.10
N THR A 59 22.65 3.62 -6.89
CA THR A 59 22.54 3.46 -8.35
C THR A 59 22.48 1.99 -8.71
N SER A 60 21.77 1.67 -9.79
CA SER A 60 21.71 0.31 -10.32
C SER A 60 23.07 -0.14 -10.82
N PRO A 61 23.55 -1.34 -10.43
CA PRO A 61 24.80 -1.90 -10.94
C PRO A 61 24.82 -2.07 -12.46
N HIS A 62 23.67 -2.38 -13.04
CA HIS A 62 23.49 -2.45 -14.50
C HIS A 62 22.82 -1.13 -14.96
N PRO A 63 23.53 -0.26 -15.71
CA PRO A 63 23.04 1.09 -16.02
C PRO A 63 21.68 1.16 -16.71
N PRO A 64 21.28 0.25 -17.61
CA PRO A 64 19.94 0.25 -18.19
C PRO A 64 18.82 -0.16 -17.23
N ALA A 65 19.14 -0.85 -16.12
CA ALA A 65 18.15 -1.30 -15.17
C ALA A 65 17.68 -0.13 -14.27
N PRO A 66 16.37 0.20 -14.22
CA PRO A 66 15.91 1.30 -13.38
C PRO A 66 16.05 0.96 -11.90
N PRO A 67 16.34 1.96 -11.03
CA PRO A 67 16.22 1.80 -9.60
C PRO A 67 14.76 1.52 -9.23
N PHE A 68 14.52 0.54 -8.36
CA PHE A 68 13.13 0.12 -8.04
C PHE A 68 12.31 1.21 -7.35
N ARG A 69 12.93 2.09 -6.59
CA ARG A 69 12.23 3.22 -5.94
C ARG A 69 11.55 4.19 -6.91
N THR A 70 11.90 4.16 -8.20
CA THR A 70 11.37 5.08 -9.21
C THR A 70 10.27 4.46 -10.08
N LEU A 71 9.87 3.21 -9.82
CA LEU A 71 8.91 2.49 -10.68
C LEU A 71 7.54 3.18 -10.69
N SER A 72 7.06 3.65 -9.54
CA SER A 72 5.75 4.30 -9.42
C SER A 72 5.61 5.58 -10.25
N SER A 73 6.72 6.17 -10.70
CA SER A 73 6.69 7.31 -11.62
C SER A 73 6.32 6.92 -13.06
N LYS A 74 6.32 5.63 -13.39
CA LYS A 74 6.06 5.10 -14.73
C LYS A 74 4.74 4.34 -14.82
N TYR A 75 4.43 3.55 -13.79
CA TYR A 75 3.24 2.71 -13.72
C TYR A 75 2.99 2.29 -12.26
N PRO A 76 1.76 1.86 -11.90
CA PRO A 76 1.49 1.27 -10.61
C PRO A 76 2.37 0.05 -10.36
N VAL A 77 2.98 -0.06 -9.19
CA VAL A 77 3.89 -1.17 -8.87
C VAL A 77 3.14 -2.51 -8.88
N GLU A 78 1.86 -2.48 -8.58
CA GLU A 78 0.95 -3.64 -8.59
C GLU A 78 0.87 -4.31 -9.96
N ASP A 79 1.04 -3.57 -11.05
CA ASP A 79 1.00 -4.09 -12.42
C ASP A 79 2.12 -5.10 -12.72
N LEU A 80 3.16 -5.13 -11.87
CA LEU A 80 4.23 -6.13 -11.96
C LEU A 80 3.81 -7.52 -11.49
N ALA A 81 2.72 -7.63 -10.73
CA ALA A 81 2.32 -8.88 -10.09
C ALA A 81 2.11 -10.01 -11.11
N GLU A 82 1.39 -9.74 -12.20
CA GLU A 82 1.14 -10.70 -13.27
C GLU A 82 2.45 -11.14 -13.94
N SER A 83 3.30 -10.18 -14.28
CA SER A 83 4.60 -10.46 -14.91
C SER A 83 5.51 -11.31 -14.03
N LEU A 84 5.51 -11.07 -12.72
CA LEU A 84 6.29 -11.85 -11.75
C LEU A 84 5.71 -13.27 -11.53
N ALA A 85 4.40 -13.43 -11.66
CA ALA A 85 3.74 -14.73 -11.50
C ALA A 85 3.84 -15.60 -12.76
N GLU A 86 3.75 -15.01 -13.93
CA GLU A 86 3.68 -15.73 -15.21
C GLU A 86 5.02 -15.83 -15.94
N GLY A 87 6.00 -15.02 -15.55
CA GLY A 87 7.31 -15.01 -16.18
C GLY A 87 7.33 -14.30 -17.54
N ILE A 88 6.60 -13.21 -17.66
CA ILE A 88 6.54 -12.43 -18.88
C ILE A 88 7.93 -11.85 -19.22
N VAL A 89 8.33 -11.98 -20.46
CA VAL A 89 9.54 -11.35 -21.00
C VAL A 89 9.30 -9.83 -21.02
N SER A 90 9.90 -9.16 -20.05
CA SER A 90 9.83 -7.70 -19.95
C SER A 90 10.69 -7.09 -21.05
N GLY A 91 10.45 -6.83 -22.19
CA GLY A 91 11.18 -6.07 -23.23
C GLY A 91 12.67 -5.71 -23.01
N HIS A 92 13.28 -6.23 -21.95
CA HIS A 92 14.69 -6.03 -21.57
C HIS A 92 15.46 -7.32 -21.86
N PRO A 93 16.29 -7.36 -22.92
CA PRO A 93 16.96 -8.59 -23.37
C PRO A 93 17.88 -9.21 -22.30
N ASP A 94 18.39 -8.41 -21.37
CA ASP A 94 19.33 -8.83 -20.35
C ASP A 94 18.66 -9.23 -19.03
N MET A 95 17.33 -9.06 -18.89
CA MET A 95 16.60 -9.40 -17.68
C MET A 95 16.17 -10.88 -17.72
N PRO A 96 16.57 -11.70 -16.73
CA PRO A 96 16.10 -13.07 -16.64
C PRO A 96 14.59 -13.15 -16.45
N ILE A 97 14.00 -14.25 -16.90
CA ILE A 97 12.60 -14.57 -16.65
C ILE A 97 12.51 -15.19 -15.27
N PHE A 98 11.67 -14.62 -14.41
CA PHE A 98 11.37 -15.14 -13.10
C PHE A 98 9.91 -15.58 -13.03
N VAL A 99 9.64 -16.68 -12.32
CA VAL A 99 8.29 -17.14 -12.01
C VAL A 99 8.24 -17.35 -10.50
N PHE A 100 7.47 -16.53 -9.81
CA PHE A 100 7.33 -16.58 -8.36
C PHE A 100 5.97 -17.18 -7.97
N SER A 101 5.91 -17.79 -6.78
CA SER A 101 4.63 -18.19 -6.22
C SER A 101 3.75 -16.97 -5.90
N PRO A 102 2.41 -17.10 -5.85
CA PRO A 102 1.53 -15.97 -5.52
C PRO A 102 1.90 -15.25 -4.22
N HIS A 103 2.32 -16.01 -3.19
CA HIS A 103 2.73 -15.44 -1.90
C HIS A 103 4.10 -14.71 -1.98
N ASP A 104 5.00 -15.15 -2.85
CA ASP A 104 6.27 -14.45 -3.08
C ASP A 104 6.03 -13.18 -3.90
N VAL A 105 5.13 -13.23 -4.87
CA VAL A 105 4.70 -12.03 -5.62
C VAL A 105 4.13 -10.98 -4.70
N GLU A 106 3.20 -11.37 -3.81
CA GLU A 106 2.62 -10.47 -2.80
C GLU A 106 3.72 -9.80 -1.96
N ALA A 107 4.66 -10.58 -1.45
CA ALA A 107 5.77 -10.06 -0.65
C ALA A 107 6.67 -9.11 -1.46
N ILE A 108 7.00 -9.44 -2.70
CA ILE A 108 7.80 -8.59 -3.59
C ILE A 108 7.09 -7.27 -3.84
N ILE A 109 5.80 -7.29 -4.17
CA ILE A 109 5.01 -6.08 -4.43
C ILE A 109 4.94 -5.20 -3.18
N ASP A 110 4.67 -5.79 -2.00
CA ASP A 110 4.64 -5.07 -0.72
C ASP A 110 5.97 -4.35 -0.44
N TYR A 111 7.09 -5.05 -0.61
CA TYR A 111 8.40 -4.43 -0.47
C TYR A 111 8.63 -3.31 -1.47
N LEU A 112 8.35 -3.54 -2.75
CA LEU A 112 8.54 -2.53 -3.79
C LEU A 112 7.71 -1.27 -3.52
N GLN A 113 6.47 -1.41 -3.06
CA GLN A 113 5.62 -0.27 -2.66
C GLN A 113 6.24 0.51 -1.50
N SER A 114 6.83 -0.17 -0.53
CA SER A 114 7.43 0.44 0.66
C SER A 114 8.63 1.35 0.39
N ILE A 115 9.30 1.16 -0.74
CA ILE A 115 10.50 1.90 -1.11
C ILE A 115 10.26 2.97 -2.18
N GLN A 116 9.04 3.10 -2.73
CA GLN A 116 8.78 4.07 -3.79
C GLN A 116 9.07 5.51 -3.32
N GLU A 117 9.70 6.26 -4.19
CA GLU A 117 9.70 7.72 -4.09
C GLU A 117 8.25 8.18 -4.26
N GLN A 118 7.81 9.15 -3.44
CA GLN A 118 6.42 9.60 -3.47
C GLN A 118 5.96 9.82 -4.92
N PRO A 119 4.82 9.27 -5.32
CA PRO A 119 4.31 9.51 -6.66
C PRO A 119 4.16 11.02 -6.85
N SER A 120 4.68 11.55 -7.95
CA SER A 120 4.28 12.89 -8.39
C SER A 120 2.75 12.90 -8.43
N PRO A 121 2.09 13.98 -7.97
CA PRO A 121 0.63 14.06 -8.04
C PRO A 121 0.17 13.70 -9.44
N PRO A 122 -0.98 13.02 -9.58
CA PRO A 122 -1.50 12.63 -10.88
C PRO A 122 -1.43 13.83 -11.83
N VAL A 123 -0.79 13.65 -12.98
CA VAL A 123 -0.83 14.68 -14.01
C VAL A 123 -2.30 14.78 -14.41
N GLU A 124 -2.94 15.84 -13.96
CA GLU A 124 -4.29 16.20 -14.36
C GLU A 124 -4.27 16.29 -15.89
N GLN A 125 -4.81 15.26 -16.54
CA GLN A 125 -4.93 15.26 -18.01
C GLN A 125 -5.84 16.43 -18.35
N PRO A 126 -5.42 17.39 -19.19
CA PRO A 126 -6.30 18.45 -19.63
C PRO A 126 -7.50 17.77 -20.33
N ASP A 127 -8.68 18.08 -19.79
CA ASP A 127 -9.96 17.67 -20.33
C ASP A 127 -9.96 17.96 -21.84
N LYS A 128 -10.04 16.90 -22.64
CA LYS A 128 -10.24 17.05 -24.07
C LYS A 128 -11.68 17.42 -24.30
N GLY A 129 -11.97 18.73 -24.15
CA GLY A 129 -13.21 19.32 -24.62
C GLY A 129 -13.39 19.20 -26.12
#